data_20a571967a2c3643a46430fd88b92ec2
#
_entry.id   20a571967a2c3643a46430fd88b92ec2
#
_cell.length_a   1.000
_cell.length_b   1.000
_cell.length_c   1.000
_cell.angle_alpha   90.00
_cell.angle_beta   90.00
_cell.angle_gamma   90.00
#
_symmetry.space_group_name_H-M   'P 1'
#
loop_
_entity.id
_entity.type
_entity.pdbx_description
1 polymer ?
#
loop_
_entity_poly.entity_id
_entity_poly.type
_entity_poly.pdbx_seq_one_letter_code
_entity_poly.pdbx_strand_id
1 'polypeptide(L)'
;MPLKLTTYYQGNQIPKLPGTNTFHSTELFHIYEATPGYTPLLIVASENGVPVAKLLAAIRKSVRLFPPSIIKRCEVYGTGEYFDETINKEAVFSDMLQRLTDEALRDAFLIEFRNLENSLFGYKVFRNNQYFAINWLRVRNSLHNVEQAEVRFSPSRIRQIKKGLKNGAKVKEAHTPCLLYTSPSPRDCS
;
A
#
# COMPACT_ATOMS: atom_id res chain seq x y z
N MET A 1 -13.58 25.30 -8.11
CA MET A 1 -14.88 24.62 -7.86
C MET A 1 -14.71 23.70 -6.64
N PRO A 2 -15.75 23.39 -5.88
CA PRO A 2 -15.59 22.60 -4.68
C PRO A 2 -15.28 21.15 -5.04
N LEU A 3 -14.22 20.61 -4.47
CA LEU A 3 -13.86 19.19 -4.51
C LEU A 3 -14.89 18.41 -3.68
N LYS A 4 -15.47 17.36 -4.26
CA LYS A 4 -16.39 16.47 -3.55
C LYS A 4 -15.66 15.20 -3.14
N LEU A 5 -15.63 14.90 -1.85
CA LEU A 5 -15.10 13.65 -1.32
C LEU A 5 -16.21 12.66 -1.04
N THR A 6 -16.06 11.45 -1.54
CA THR A 6 -16.97 10.33 -1.27
C THR A 6 -16.18 9.18 -0.68
N THR A 7 -16.68 8.60 0.43
CA THR A 7 -16.05 7.44 1.07
C THR A 7 -16.89 6.19 0.81
N TYR A 8 -16.27 5.12 0.35
CA TYR A 8 -16.88 3.82 0.10
C TYR A 8 -16.37 2.80 1.10
N TYR A 9 -17.29 2.03 1.67
CA TYR A 9 -17.01 0.96 2.64
C TYR A 9 -17.40 -0.41 2.12
N GLN A 10 -18.09 -0.48 0.97
CA GLN A 10 -18.56 -1.70 0.34
C GLN A 10 -18.20 -1.68 -1.15
N GLY A 11 -17.65 -2.78 -1.63
CA GLY A 11 -17.16 -2.89 -3.00
C GLY A 11 -18.25 -2.73 -4.07
N ASN A 12 -19.48 -3.17 -3.77
CA ASN A 12 -20.62 -3.03 -4.69
C ASN A 12 -21.08 -1.57 -4.92
N GLN A 13 -20.65 -0.64 -4.08
CA GLN A 13 -20.98 0.79 -4.22
C GLN A 13 -19.92 1.56 -5.02
N ILE A 14 -18.74 0.97 -5.26
CA ILE A 14 -17.65 1.65 -5.95
C ILE A 14 -17.96 1.73 -7.44
N PRO A 15 -17.98 2.95 -8.02
CA PRO A 15 -18.15 3.10 -9.46
C PRO A 15 -16.89 2.60 -10.18
N LYS A 16 -16.99 2.44 -11.50
CA LYS A 16 -15.79 2.17 -12.31
C LYS A 16 -14.83 3.36 -12.22
N LEU A 17 -13.67 3.14 -11.61
CA LEU A 17 -12.66 4.17 -11.43
C LEU A 17 -11.48 3.95 -12.37
N PRO A 18 -10.86 5.02 -12.90
CA PRO A 18 -9.62 4.92 -13.65
C PRO A 18 -8.43 4.57 -12.74
N GLY A 19 -7.26 4.36 -13.39
CA GLY A 19 -5.98 4.18 -12.72
C GLY A 19 -5.45 2.75 -12.79
N THR A 20 -4.15 2.63 -12.50
CA THR A 20 -3.38 1.39 -12.60
C THR A 20 -2.59 1.07 -11.33
N ASN A 21 -2.65 1.95 -10.32
CA ASN A 21 -1.93 1.73 -9.07
C ASN A 21 -2.60 0.63 -8.25
N THR A 22 -1.92 -0.51 -8.16
CA THR A 22 -2.40 -1.69 -7.42
C THR A 22 -2.76 -1.39 -5.97
N PHE A 23 -2.01 -0.49 -5.29
CA PHE A 23 -2.27 -0.15 -3.89
C PHE A 23 -3.54 0.68 -3.67
N HIS A 24 -4.09 1.26 -4.74
CA HIS A 24 -5.34 2.03 -4.70
C HIS A 24 -6.40 1.46 -5.65
N SER A 25 -6.24 0.19 -6.05
CA SER A 25 -7.14 -0.48 -6.97
C SER A 25 -8.43 -0.96 -6.31
N THR A 26 -9.47 -1.11 -7.10
CA THR A 26 -10.74 -1.70 -6.66
C THR A 26 -10.57 -3.20 -6.36
N GLU A 27 -9.68 -3.87 -7.06
CA GLU A 27 -9.32 -5.28 -6.84
C GLU A 27 -8.73 -5.47 -5.45
N LEU A 28 -7.79 -4.62 -5.04
CA LEU A 28 -7.23 -4.68 -3.68
C LEU A 28 -8.29 -4.36 -2.61
N PHE A 29 -9.22 -3.45 -2.90
CA PHE A 29 -10.34 -3.18 -2.01
C PHE A 29 -11.14 -4.46 -1.76
N HIS A 30 -11.53 -5.20 -2.83
CA HIS A 30 -12.27 -6.44 -2.71
C HIS A 30 -11.48 -7.55 -1.98
N ILE A 31 -10.17 -7.60 -2.16
CA ILE A 31 -9.32 -8.52 -1.41
C ILE A 31 -9.38 -8.20 0.10
N TYR A 32 -9.27 -6.94 0.47
CA TYR A 32 -9.42 -6.54 1.88
C TYR A 32 -10.82 -6.84 2.42
N GLU A 33 -11.86 -6.55 1.64
CA GLU A 33 -13.26 -6.82 2.01
C GLU A 33 -13.51 -8.31 2.27
N ALA A 34 -12.92 -9.18 1.44
CA ALA A 34 -13.02 -10.63 1.57
C ALA A 34 -12.10 -11.23 2.65
N THR A 35 -11.13 -10.44 3.17
CA THR A 35 -10.14 -10.95 4.12
C THR A 35 -10.62 -10.74 5.57
N PRO A 36 -10.77 -11.80 6.38
CA PRO A 36 -11.18 -11.67 7.76
C PRO A 36 -10.26 -10.76 8.57
N GLY A 37 -10.84 -9.82 9.32
CA GLY A 37 -10.11 -8.89 10.17
C GLY A 37 -9.63 -7.62 9.47
N TYR A 38 -9.93 -7.45 8.18
CA TYR A 38 -9.75 -6.20 7.45
C TYR A 38 -11.08 -5.50 7.20
N THR A 39 -11.07 -4.19 7.25
CA THR A 39 -12.18 -3.32 6.84
C THR A 39 -11.61 -2.25 5.92
N PRO A 40 -11.83 -2.36 4.60
CA PRO A 40 -11.34 -1.36 3.66
C PRO A 40 -12.18 -0.10 3.72
N LEU A 41 -11.56 1.02 3.34
CA LEU A 41 -12.24 2.26 3.01
C LEU A 41 -11.54 2.91 1.82
N LEU A 42 -12.32 3.34 0.83
CA LEU A 42 -11.84 4.01 -0.36
C LEU A 42 -12.41 5.43 -0.40
N ILE A 43 -11.53 6.41 -0.39
CA ILE A 43 -11.89 7.81 -0.56
C ILE A 43 -11.67 8.18 -2.01
N VAL A 44 -12.68 8.74 -2.64
CA VAL A 44 -12.63 9.23 -4.02
C VAL A 44 -12.88 10.73 -4.00
N ALA A 45 -11.96 11.48 -4.58
CA ALA A 45 -12.09 12.91 -4.84
C ALA A 45 -12.61 13.11 -6.26
N SER A 46 -13.62 13.94 -6.40
CA SER A 46 -14.26 14.23 -7.69
C SER A 46 -14.45 15.74 -7.87
N GLU A 47 -14.21 16.22 -9.08
CA GLU A 47 -14.59 17.57 -9.55
C GLU A 47 -15.66 17.43 -10.63
N ASN A 48 -16.74 18.20 -10.51
CA ASN A 48 -17.87 18.16 -11.47
C ASN A 48 -18.42 16.73 -11.73
N GLY A 49 -18.35 15.85 -10.74
CA GLY A 49 -18.79 14.46 -10.87
C GLY A 49 -17.78 13.52 -11.55
N VAL A 50 -16.62 14.05 -11.98
CA VAL A 50 -15.54 13.25 -12.56
C VAL A 50 -14.52 12.92 -11.48
N PRO A 51 -14.16 11.65 -11.26
CA PRO A 51 -13.09 11.27 -10.32
C PRO A 51 -11.74 11.85 -10.74
N VAL A 52 -11.08 12.55 -9.83
CA VAL A 52 -9.73 13.15 -10.06
C VAL A 52 -8.65 12.47 -9.23
N ALA A 53 -9.00 11.85 -8.10
CA ALA A 53 -8.07 11.07 -7.30
C ALA A 53 -8.79 10.02 -6.45
N LYS A 54 -8.04 9.02 -5.99
CA LYS A 54 -8.51 8.01 -5.03
C LYS A 54 -7.42 7.64 -4.03
N LEU A 55 -7.84 7.26 -2.82
CA LEU A 55 -6.99 6.83 -1.72
C LEU A 55 -7.63 5.62 -1.03
N LEU A 56 -6.97 4.46 -1.10
CA LEU A 56 -7.41 3.24 -0.43
C LEU A 56 -6.66 3.08 0.90
N ALA A 57 -7.40 2.76 1.93
CA ALA A 57 -6.89 2.37 3.23
C ALA A 57 -7.57 1.10 3.72
N ALA A 58 -6.95 0.41 4.66
CA ALA A 58 -7.54 -0.75 5.30
C ALA A 58 -7.35 -0.71 6.83
N ILE A 59 -8.43 -0.83 7.58
CA ILE A 59 -8.39 -0.98 9.02
C ILE A 59 -8.21 -2.46 9.33
N ARG A 60 -7.13 -2.78 10.04
CA ARG A 60 -6.79 -4.15 10.41
C ARG A 60 -6.82 -4.34 11.93
N LYS A 61 -7.41 -5.45 12.36
CA LYS A 61 -7.35 -5.89 13.76
C LYS A 61 -5.95 -6.43 14.09
N SER A 62 -5.35 -5.99 15.18
CA SER A 62 -4.09 -6.56 15.64
C SER A 62 -4.34 -7.89 16.36
N VAL A 63 -3.81 -8.98 15.78
CA VAL A 63 -3.99 -10.35 16.30
C VAL A 63 -3.02 -10.66 17.45
N ARG A 64 -1.98 -9.83 17.66
CA ARG A 64 -0.86 -10.12 18.57
C ARG A 64 -1.04 -9.62 20.01
N LEU A 65 -2.06 -8.82 20.29
CA LEU A 65 -2.32 -8.29 21.64
C LEU A 65 -3.59 -8.93 22.21
N PHE A 66 -3.51 -9.33 23.46
CA PHE A 66 -4.68 -9.83 24.17
C PHE A 66 -5.28 -8.70 25.03
N PRO A 67 -6.58 -8.42 24.90
CA PRO A 67 -7.55 -9.01 23.97
C PRO A 67 -7.34 -8.50 22.53
N PRO A 68 -7.37 -9.39 21.53
CA PRO A 68 -6.91 -9.09 20.15
C PRO A 68 -7.80 -8.12 19.38
N SER A 69 -8.96 -7.78 19.91
CA SER A 69 -9.95 -6.93 19.23
C SER A 69 -9.84 -5.44 19.54
N ILE A 70 -9.04 -5.02 20.55
CA ILE A 70 -9.03 -3.65 21.04
C ILE A 70 -8.14 -2.74 20.18
N ILE A 71 -7.04 -3.25 19.64
CA ILE A 71 -6.11 -2.44 18.85
C ILE A 71 -6.32 -2.69 17.36
N LYS A 72 -6.93 -1.72 16.71
CA LYS A 72 -7.05 -1.66 15.26
C LYS A 72 -6.07 -0.63 14.72
N ARG A 73 -5.48 -0.90 13.55
CA ARG A 73 -4.62 0.02 12.81
C ARG A 73 -5.23 0.28 11.44
N CYS A 74 -5.13 1.50 10.99
CA CYS A 74 -5.41 1.86 9.60
C CYS A 74 -4.08 1.89 8.83
N GLU A 75 -3.95 1.09 7.80
CA GLU A 75 -2.76 1.00 6.96
C GLU A 75 -3.07 1.59 5.58
N VAL A 76 -2.15 2.45 5.11
CA VAL A 76 -2.24 3.11 3.80
C VAL A 76 -0.92 2.95 3.06
N TYR A 77 -0.97 2.51 1.82
CA TYR A 77 0.21 2.33 0.98
C TYR A 77 0.27 3.42 -0.10
N GLY A 78 1.21 4.35 0.03
CA GLY A 78 1.33 5.51 -0.85
C GLY A 78 0.47 6.69 -0.40
N THR A 79 0.34 7.68 -1.27
CA THR A 79 -0.35 8.97 -1.01
C THR A 79 -1.56 9.17 -1.92
N GLY A 80 -2.07 8.10 -2.51
CA GLY A 80 -3.20 8.11 -3.43
C GLY A 80 -2.78 7.97 -4.89
N GLU A 81 -3.77 7.86 -5.76
CA GLU A 81 -3.61 7.86 -7.21
C GLU A 81 -4.39 9.02 -7.79
N TYR A 82 -3.76 9.79 -8.68
CA TYR A 82 -4.28 11.02 -9.27
C TYR A 82 -4.45 10.82 -10.77
N PHE A 83 -5.60 11.22 -11.31
CA PHE A 83 -5.97 10.96 -12.71
C PHE A 83 -5.78 12.19 -13.60
N ASP A 84 -5.67 13.37 -12.98
CA ASP A 84 -5.49 14.64 -13.66
C ASP A 84 -4.17 15.29 -13.23
N GLU A 85 -3.32 15.60 -14.22
CA GLU A 85 -2.04 16.26 -13.98
C GLU A 85 -2.18 17.77 -13.70
N THR A 86 -3.32 18.36 -14.03
CA THR A 86 -3.57 19.81 -13.90
C THR A 86 -4.02 20.22 -12.50
N ILE A 87 -4.45 19.27 -11.66
CA ILE A 87 -4.92 19.54 -10.30
C ILE A 87 -3.76 19.80 -9.33
N ASN A 88 -4.04 20.57 -8.30
CA ASN A 88 -3.12 20.67 -7.17
C ASN A 88 -3.17 19.41 -6.31
N LYS A 89 -2.29 18.45 -6.66
CA LYS A 89 -2.23 17.13 -6.00
C LYS A 89 -2.05 17.22 -4.48
N GLU A 90 -1.26 18.20 -3.97
CA GLU A 90 -1.06 18.37 -2.52
C GLU A 90 -2.33 18.89 -1.82
N ALA A 91 -3.09 19.77 -2.45
CA ALA A 91 -4.36 20.24 -1.89
C ALA A 91 -5.39 19.11 -1.85
N VAL A 92 -5.54 18.37 -2.96
CA VAL A 92 -6.43 17.19 -3.01
C VAL A 92 -6.02 16.13 -2.00
N PHE A 93 -4.71 15.90 -1.85
CA PHE A 93 -4.20 14.99 -0.82
C PHE A 93 -4.53 15.46 0.59
N SER A 94 -4.42 16.76 0.86
CA SER A 94 -4.78 17.32 2.17
C SER A 94 -6.23 17.01 2.55
N ASP A 95 -7.15 17.24 1.61
CA ASP A 95 -8.58 16.99 1.84
C ASP A 95 -8.86 15.50 2.02
N MET A 96 -8.26 14.64 1.18
CA MET A 96 -8.39 13.18 1.32
C MET A 96 -7.79 12.68 2.64
N LEU A 97 -6.62 13.22 3.07
CA LEU A 97 -5.96 12.85 4.31
C LEU A 97 -6.81 13.22 5.53
N GLN A 98 -7.38 14.42 5.54
CA GLN A 98 -8.27 14.84 6.62
C GLN A 98 -9.50 13.94 6.68
N ARG A 99 -10.14 13.69 5.54
CA ARG A 99 -11.30 12.77 5.47
C ARG A 99 -10.94 11.37 5.95
N LEU A 100 -9.78 10.84 5.53
CA LEU A 100 -9.29 9.55 6.00
C LEU A 100 -9.10 9.53 7.50
N THR A 101 -8.49 10.57 8.05
CA THR A 101 -8.22 10.68 9.48
C THR A 101 -9.52 10.65 10.27
N ASP A 102 -10.52 11.44 9.87
CA ASP A 102 -11.82 11.52 10.52
C ASP A 102 -12.56 10.17 10.49
N GLU A 103 -12.49 9.46 9.37
CA GLU A 103 -13.16 8.15 9.23
C GLU A 103 -12.39 7.03 9.96
N ALA A 104 -11.07 6.99 9.82
CA ALA A 104 -10.27 5.93 10.39
C ALA A 104 -10.20 5.98 11.93
N LEU A 105 -10.13 7.17 12.52
CA LEU A 105 -10.04 7.33 13.97
C LEU A 105 -11.33 6.95 14.72
N ARG A 106 -12.44 6.73 14.04
CA ARG A 106 -13.65 6.16 14.65
C ARG A 106 -13.43 4.72 15.12
N ASP A 107 -12.55 4.01 14.42
CA ASP A 107 -12.34 2.58 14.59
C ASP A 107 -10.89 2.18 14.88
N ALA A 108 -9.91 2.95 14.41
CA ALA A 108 -8.49 2.65 14.54
C ALA A 108 -7.80 3.57 15.57
N PHE A 109 -6.88 3.00 16.31
CA PHE A 109 -6.04 3.73 17.27
C PHE A 109 -4.85 4.42 16.59
N LEU A 110 -4.39 3.89 15.47
CA LEU A 110 -3.21 4.36 14.75
C LEU A 110 -3.47 4.34 13.26
N ILE A 111 -3.03 5.39 12.56
CA ILE A 111 -3.00 5.46 11.11
C ILE A 111 -1.54 5.44 10.68
N GLU A 112 -1.18 4.46 9.85
CA GLU A 112 0.17 4.23 9.36
C GLU A 112 0.22 4.40 7.85
N PHE A 113 0.96 5.40 7.37
CA PHE A 113 1.26 5.57 5.96
C PHE A 113 2.62 4.94 5.61
N ARG A 114 2.62 4.06 4.61
CA ARG A 114 3.82 3.50 4.00
C ARG A 114 4.04 4.13 2.64
N ASN A 115 4.71 5.28 2.64
CA ASN A 115 5.01 5.96 1.38
C ASN A 115 6.11 5.21 0.62
N LEU A 116 5.73 4.56 -0.48
CA LEU A 116 6.61 3.76 -1.32
C LEU A 116 7.27 4.57 -2.45
N GLU A 117 6.80 5.79 -2.68
CA GLU A 117 7.24 6.65 -3.78
C GLU A 117 8.09 7.82 -3.30
N ASN A 118 7.71 9.04 -3.66
CA ASN A 118 8.42 10.25 -3.28
C ASN A 118 8.14 10.63 -1.82
N SER A 119 9.13 10.48 -0.95
CA SER A 119 9.00 10.81 0.47
C SER A 119 8.79 12.31 0.77
N LEU A 120 9.04 13.17 -0.21
CA LEU A 120 8.85 14.63 -0.06
C LEU A 120 7.44 15.06 -0.42
N PHE A 121 6.72 14.27 -1.24
CA PHE A 121 5.34 14.59 -1.59
C PHE A 121 4.44 14.54 -0.35
N GLY A 122 3.66 15.58 -0.16
CA GLY A 122 2.74 15.69 0.96
C GLY A 122 3.40 15.87 2.34
N TYR A 123 4.73 16.06 2.43
CA TYR A 123 5.42 16.22 3.72
C TYR A 123 4.80 17.31 4.59
N LYS A 124 4.54 18.49 4.00
CA LYS A 124 3.90 19.62 4.71
C LYS A 124 2.46 19.28 5.11
N VAL A 125 1.73 18.60 4.22
CA VAL A 125 0.35 18.15 4.46
C VAL A 125 0.31 17.20 5.65
N PHE A 126 1.17 16.20 5.68
CA PHE A 126 1.28 15.29 6.83
C PHE A 126 1.56 16.03 8.13
N ARG A 127 2.54 16.95 8.13
CA ARG A 127 2.90 17.73 9.33
C ARG A 127 1.75 18.62 9.82
N ASN A 128 1.04 19.27 8.91
CA ASN A 128 -0.09 20.12 9.26
C ASN A 128 -1.26 19.33 9.85
N ASN A 129 -1.41 18.06 9.45
CA ASN A 129 -2.42 17.13 9.98
C ASN A 129 -1.90 16.28 11.14
N GLN A 130 -0.84 16.72 11.83
CA GLN A 130 -0.28 16.08 13.04
C GLN A 130 0.31 14.68 12.82
N TYR A 131 0.61 14.32 11.57
CA TYR A 131 1.41 13.13 11.26
C TYR A 131 2.90 13.44 11.41
N PHE A 132 3.66 12.46 11.86
CA PHE A 132 5.11 12.56 11.96
C PHE A 132 5.79 11.41 11.24
N ALA A 133 6.92 11.74 10.59
CA ALA A 133 7.69 10.76 9.88
C ALA A 133 8.49 9.90 10.88
N ILE A 134 8.43 8.58 10.67
CA ILE A 134 9.34 7.63 11.30
C ILE A 134 10.42 7.31 10.29
N ASN A 135 11.68 7.42 10.70
CA ASN A 135 12.81 7.10 9.83
C ASN A 135 12.83 5.60 9.53
N TRP A 136 12.73 5.29 8.25
CA TRP A 136 12.77 3.93 7.75
C TRP A 136 13.86 3.80 6.70
N LEU A 137 14.73 2.81 6.85
CA LEU A 137 15.77 2.55 5.86
C LEU A 137 15.16 1.90 4.62
N ARG A 138 15.24 2.58 3.49
CA ARG A 138 14.81 2.07 2.20
C ARG A 138 16.01 1.77 1.32
N VAL A 139 16.16 0.52 0.92
CA VAL A 139 17.18 0.09 -0.02
C VAL A 139 16.53 -0.04 -1.41
N ARG A 140 17.05 0.72 -2.38
CA ARG A 140 16.65 0.60 -3.80
C ARG A 140 17.81 0.00 -4.58
N ASN A 141 17.55 -1.11 -5.25
CA ASN A 141 18.49 -1.71 -6.18
C ASN A 141 18.03 -1.45 -7.61
N SER A 142 18.90 -0.87 -8.43
CA SER A 142 18.65 -0.75 -9.87
C SER A 142 18.87 -2.11 -10.53
N LEU A 143 17.90 -2.55 -11.32
CA LEU A 143 17.94 -3.81 -12.09
C LEU A 143 18.10 -3.56 -13.60
N HIS A 144 18.43 -2.33 -14.00
CA HIS A 144 18.54 -1.98 -15.44
C HIS A 144 19.70 -2.69 -16.15
N ASN A 145 20.72 -3.10 -15.41
CA ASN A 145 21.85 -3.83 -15.95
C ASN A 145 22.21 -4.98 -15.01
N VAL A 146 22.07 -6.22 -15.50
CA VAL A 146 22.32 -7.45 -14.72
C VAL A 146 23.77 -7.53 -14.26
N GLU A 147 24.72 -7.20 -15.11
CA GLU A 147 26.16 -7.23 -14.78
C GLU A 147 26.49 -6.25 -13.65
N GLN A 148 25.93 -5.04 -13.68
CA GLN A 148 26.10 -4.06 -12.61
C GLN A 148 25.38 -4.47 -11.30
N ALA A 149 24.30 -5.24 -11.38
CA ALA A 149 23.62 -5.78 -10.20
C ALA A 149 24.47 -6.84 -9.52
N GLU A 150 25.15 -7.71 -10.28
CA GLU A 150 26.04 -8.74 -9.74
C GLU A 150 27.26 -8.15 -9.02
N VAL A 151 27.85 -7.10 -9.56
CA VAL A 151 29.00 -6.39 -8.92
C VAL A 151 28.65 -5.79 -7.56
N ARG A 152 27.37 -5.45 -7.35
CA ARG A 152 26.89 -4.88 -6.07
C ARG A 152 26.63 -5.90 -4.98
N PHE A 153 26.60 -7.18 -5.30
CA PHE A 153 26.42 -8.21 -4.28
C PHE A 153 27.68 -8.39 -3.45
N SER A 154 27.49 -8.53 -2.14
CA SER A 154 28.61 -8.90 -1.28
C SER A 154 29.16 -10.28 -1.66
N PRO A 155 30.46 -10.55 -1.46
CA PRO A 155 31.05 -11.86 -1.76
C PRO A 155 30.33 -13.03 -1.04
N SER A 156 29.80 -12.77 0.14
CA SER A 156 28.98 -13.74 0.89
C SER A 156 27.68 -14.06 0.16
N ARG A 157 26.99 -13.06 -0.36
CA ARG A 157 25.74 -13.24 -1.10
C ARG A 157 25.96 -14.01 -2.41
N ILE A 158 27.03 -13.69 -3.14
CA ILE A 158 27.40 -14.42 -4.36
C ILE A 158 27.64 -15.91 -4.06
N ARG A 159 28.36 -16.22 -2.96
CA ARG A 159 28.59 -17.60 -2.53
C ARG A 159 27.29 -18.32 -2.19
N GLN A 160 26.36 -17.66 -1.49
CA GLN A 160 25.05 -18.23 -1.16
C GLN A 160 24.23 -18.53 -2.41
N ILE A 161 24.18 -17.60 -3.39
CA ILE A 161 23.47 -17.78 -4.65
C ILE A 161 24.07 -18.99 -5.41
N LYS A 162 25.39 -19.03 -5.58
CA LYS A 162 26.08 -20.15 -6.25
C LYS A 162 25.80 -21.49 -5.57
N LYS A 163 25.81 -21.52 -4.23
CA LYS A 163 25.47 -22.73 -3.47
C LYS A 163 24.02 -23.15 -3.68
N GLY A 164 23.09 -22.19 -3.66
CA GLY A 164 21.67 -22.46 -3.92
C GLY A 164 21.43 -23.07 -5.31
N LEU A 165 22.02 -22.45 -6.35
CA LEU A 165 21.94 -22.96 -7.72
C LEU A 165 22.56 -24.35 -7.87
N LYS A 166 23.73 -24.60 -7.26
CA LYS A 166 24.38 -25.91 -7.24
C LYS A 166 23.52 -26.99 -6.55
N ASN A 167 22.76 -26.59 -5.53
CA ASN A 167 21.84 -27.48 -4.81
C ASN A 167 20.48 -27.63 -5.51
N GLY A 168 20.35 -27.14 -6.75
CA GLY A 168 19.13 -27.33 -7.57
C GLY A 168 18.06 -26.29 -7.36
N ALA A 169 18.34 -25.16 -6.68
CA ALA A 169 17.40 -24.05 -6.58
C ALA A 169 17.04 -23.53 -7.97
N LYS A 170 15.74 -23.40 -8.26
CA LYS A 170 15.21 -22.88 -9.54
C LYS A 170 14.25 -21.75 -9.22
N VAL A 171 14.36 -20.66 -9.99
CA VAL A 171 13.36 -19.59 -9.99
C VAL A 171 12.40 -19.85 -11.12
N LYS A 172 11.11 -19.88 -10.80
CA LYS A 172 10.04 -20.02 -11.78
C LYS A 172 9.03 -18.88 -11.58
N GLU A 173 8.54 -18.35 -12.68
CA GLU A 173 7.43 -17.42 -12.65
C GLU A 173 6.12 -18.17 -12.37
N ALA A 174 5.32 -17.68 -11.42
CA ALA A 174 4.03 -18.28 -11.09
C ALA A 174 2.95 -17.67 -11.97
N HIS A 175 2.43 -18.46 -12.91
CA HIS A 175 1.35 -18.01 -13.81
C HIS A 175 -0.04 -18.44 -13.33
N THR A 176 -0.13 -19.25 -12.27
CA THR A 176 -1.40 -19.74 -11.73
C THR A 176 -1.45 -19.58 -10.21
N PRO A 177 -2.62 -19.29 -9.62
CA PRO A 177 -2.78 -19.19 -8.18
C PRO A 177 -2.36 -20.46 -7.43
N CYS A 178 -2.46 -21.62 -8.05
CA CYS A 178 -2.10 -22.90 -7.46
C CYS A 178 -0.62 -22.99 -7.06
N LEU A 179 0.28 -22.34 -7.81
CA LEU A 179 1.70 -22.31 -7.49
C LEU A 179 2.02 -21.48 -6.23
N LEU A 180 1.16 -20.51 -5.85
CA LEU A 180 1.29 -19.76 -4.63
C LEU A 180 1.01 -20.60 -3.38
N TYR A 181 0.07 -21.55 -3.49
CA TYR A 181 -0.32 -22.44 -2.38
C TYR A 181 0.63 -23.61 -2.19
N THR A 182 1.39 -23.99 -3.22
CA THR A 182 2.36 -25.09 -3.15
C THR A 182 3.76 -24.64 -2.75
N SER A 183 3.97 -23.33 -2.62
CA SER A 183 5.24 -22.78 -2.09
C SER A 183 5.33 -23.07 -0.59
N PRO A 184 6.39 -23.74 -0.10
CA PRO A 184 6.57 -23.92 1.33
C PRO A 184 6.62 -22.56 2.03
N SER A 185 5.87 -22.45 3.12
CA SER A 185 5.88 -21.24 3.95
C SER A 185 7.30 -20.96 4.44
N PRO A 186 7.72 -19.69 4.56
CA PRO A 186 9.01 -19.35 5.19
C PRO A 186 9.19 -19.94 6.59
N ARG A 187 8.13 -20.40 7.23
CA ARG A 187 8.18 -21.10 8.53
C ARG A 187 8.63 -22.55 8.43
N ASP A 188 8.53 -23.15 7.25
CA ASP A 188 8.90 -24.56 7.04
C ASP A 188 10.37 -24.70 6.63
N CYS A 189 11.13 -23.62 6.60
CA CYS A 189 12.55 -23.54 6.26
C CYS A 189 13.46 -23.35 7.48
N SER A 190 12.95 -23.57 8.68
CA SER A 190 13.73 -23.49 9.93
C SER A 190 14.15 -24.86 10.44
#